data_70215821834f7a7e1a981f80e488b33e
#
_entry.id   70215821834f7a7e1a981f80e488b33e
#
_cell.length_a   1.000
_cell.length_b   1.000
_cell.length_c   1.000
_cell.angle_alpha   90.00
_cell.angle_beta   90.00
_cell.angle_gamma   90.00
#
_symmetry.space_group_name_H-M   'P 1'
#
loop_
_entity.id
_entity.type
_entity.pdbx_description
1 polymer ?
#
loop_
_entity_poly.entity_id
_entity_poly.type
_entity_poly.pdbx_seq_one_letter_code
_entity_poly.pdbx_strand_id
1 'polypeptide(L)'
;MKLKTLLLTGLLLSPLAQANMDIMTHHPYARATPPTAVNSAVFVSLMNHTDIDRVLVSATTPAAGKVELHDVIKDGDMMKMRQVEQITIPANQTVELKPGSLHIMLFDLASPLTEGSSIDVELTFANGEKQTMQAPVKKVMSGMKHH
;
A
#
# COMPACT_ATOMS: atom_id res chain seq x y z
N MET A 1 32.28 23.25 -49.72
CA MET A 1 31.86 22.89 -49.39
C MET A 1 31.30 22.31 -48.75
N LYS A 2 31.24 21.97 -48.11
CA LYS A 2 30.68 21.30 -47.50
C LYS A 2 30.44 21.14 -46.35
N LEU A 3 30.16 21.16 -45.76
CA LEU A 3 29.86 21.00 -44.61
C LEU A 3 29.29 20.24 -44.01
N LYS A 4 29.33 19.89 -43.31
CA LYS A 4 28.79 19.08 -42.71
C LYS A 4 28.25 19.18 -41.65
N THR A 5 27.73 18.98 -41.13
CA THR A 5 27.03 19.06 -40.21
C THR A 5 26.80 18.18 -39.46
N LEU A 6 27.02 17.99 -38.66
CA LEU A 6 26.80 17.13 -37.87
C LEU A 6 25.89 17.22 -37.05
N LEU A 7 25.24 16.72 -36.64
CA LEU A 7 24.26 16.65 -35.93
C LEU A 7 24.30 15.96 -34.92
N LEU A 8 24.33 16.14 -33.99
CA LEU A 8 24.27 15.53 -33.02
C LEU A 8 23.20 15.38 -32.42
N THR A 9 22.74 14.78 -32.18
CA THR A 9 21.67 14.41 -31.71
C THR A 9 21.67 14.09 -30.49
N GLY A 10 21.49 14.52 -29.81
CA GLY A 10 21.49 14.26 -28.59
C GLY A 10 20.60 13.39 -28.08
N LEU A 11 20.83 12.70 -27.54
CA LEU A 11 20.13 11.78 -27.12
C LEU A 11 19.70 12.01 -25.88
N LEU A 12 18.84 12.21 -25.50
CA LEU A 12 18.30 12.39 -24.40
C LEU A 12 17.91 11.40 -23.66
N LEU A 13 18.41 11.00 -22.95
CA LEU A 13 18.08 10.07 -22.16
C LEU A 13 17.45 10.47 -21.05
N SER A 14 16.44 10.60 -20.95
CA SER A 14 15.81 10.80 -19.86
C SER A 14 15.85 9.81 -18.97
N PRO A 15 16.19 9.98 -17.96
CA PRO A 15 16.35 9.00 -17.06
C PRO A 15 15.13 8.66 -16.51
N LEU A 16 14.89 7.86 -16.35
CA LEU A 16 13.86 7.40 -15.91
C LEU A 16 13.64 7.55 -14.72
N ALA A 17 13.18 8.00 -14.42
CA ALA A 17 12.64 8.21 -13.36
C ALA A 17 12.59 7.29 -12.43
N GLN A 18 13.37 7.02 -11.87
CA GLN A 18 13.35 6.19 -11.03
C GLN A 18 12.93 6.68 -9.98
N ALA A 19 12.26 6.92 -9.81
CA ALA A 19 11.69 7.31 -8.89
C ALA A 19 12.17 7.12 -7.65
N ASN A 20 12.55 7.93 -7.03
CA ASN A 20 12.87 7.76 -5.87
C ASN A 20 11.68 7.78 -5.19
N MET A 21 11.11 6.77 -4.82
CA MET A 21 10.01 6.75 -4.05
C MET A 21 10.34 7.19 -2.69
N ASP A 22 9.75 8.22 -2.20
CA ASP A 22 9.94 8.70 -0.83
C ASP A 22 9.48 7.67 0.18
N ILE A 23 8.43 6.96 -0.15
CA ILE A 23 7.92 5.91 0.72
C ILE A 23 8.21 4.57 0.06
N MET A 24 8.89 3.71 0.78
CA MET A 24 9.15 2.36 0.29
C MET A 24 8.16 1.41 0.92
N THR A 25 7.60 0.54 0.12
CA THR A 25 6.67 -0.48 0.63
C THR A 25 7.42 -1.79 0.75
N HIS A 26 7.31 -2.42 1.91
CA HIS A 26 7.99 -3.69 2.16
C HIS A 26 6.96 -4.75 2.51
N HIS A 27 7.06 -5.88 1.86
CA HIS A 27 6.26 -7.07 2.18
C HIS A 27 4.76 -6.81 2.19
N PRO A 28 4.22 -6.15 1.15
CA PRO A 28 2.78 -5.97 1.09
C PRO A 28 2.09 -7.31 0.88
N TYR A 29 0.93 -7.51 1.49
CA TYR A 29 0.14 -8.68 1.22
C TYR A 29 -1.32 -8.41 1.57
N ALA A 30 -2.20 -9.17 0.93
CA ALA A 30 -3.64 -9.10 1.19
C ALA A 30 -4.07 -10.40 1.85
N ARG A 31 -5.07 -10.33 2.70
CA ARG A 31 -5.55 -11.52 3.40
C ARG A 31 -6.42 -12.34 2.48
N ALA A 32 -6.12 -13.63 2.33
CA ALA A 32 -6.96 -14.55 1.58
C ALA A 32 -8.31 -14.68 2.25
N THR A 33 -9.35 -14.90 1.47
CA THR A 33 -10.70 -14.97 2.01
C THR A 33 -11.39 -16.25 1.60
N PRO A 34 -12.36 -16.70 2.42
CA PRO A 34 -13.24 -17.76 1.96
C PRO A 34 -14.13 -17.27 0.84
N PRO A 35 -14.76 -18.18 0.10
CA PRO A 35 -15.51 -17.79 -1.08
C PRO A 35 -16.68 -16.84 -0.84
N THR A 36 -17.22 -16.82 0.38
CA THR A 36 -18.38 -15.98 0.65
C THR A 36 -18.01 -14.65 1.29
N ALA A 37 -16.74 -14.42 1.57
CA ALA A 37 -16.38 -13.18 2.23
C ALA A 37 -16.44 -12.01 1.25
N VAL A 38 -16.87 -10.87 1.73
CA VAL A 38 -16.95 -9.67 0.94
C VAL A 38 -15.95 -8.61 1.38
N ASN A 39 -15.21 -8.88 2.44
CA ASN A 39 -14.22 -7.92 2.97
C ASN A 39 -12.87 -8.58 3.16
N SER A 40 -11.83 -7.81 3.08
CA SER A 40 -10.48 -8.27 3.38
C SER A 40 -9.65 -7.10 3.85
N ALA A 41 -8.36 -7.31 4.01
CA ALA A 41 -7.44 -6.27 4.47
C ALA A 41 -6.11 -6.42 3.77
N VAL A 42 -5.38 -5.30 3.67
CA VAL A 42 -4.05 -5.28 3.10
C VAL A 42 -3.10 -4.76 4.16
N PHE A 43 -1.94 -5.37 4.24
CA PHE A 43 -0.91 -5.05 5.21
C PHE A 43 0.39 -4.75 4.49
N VAL A 44 1.19 -3.87 5.05
CA VAL A 44 2.45 -3.47 4.41
C VAL A 44 3.25 -2.64 5.41
N SER A 45 4.57 -2.69 5.31
CA SER A 45 5.41 -1.79 6.06
C SER A 45 5.73 -0.60 5.17
N LEU A 46 5.51 0.59 5.66
CA LEU A 46 5.74 1.83 4.92
C LEU A 46 6.93 2.54 5.54
N MET A 47 8.00 2.66 4.79
CA MET A 47 9.20 3.30 5.30
C MET A 47 9.39 4.65 4.62
N ASN A 48 9.52 5.70 5.42
CA ASN A 48 9.71 7.05 4.93
C ASN A 48 11.19 7.36 4.92
N HIS A 49 11.76 7.51 3.73
CA HIS A 49 13.18 7.79 3.58
C HIS A 49 13.50 9.27 3.56
N THR A 50 12.53 10.10 3.84
CA THR A 50 12.76 11.54 3.77
C THR A 50 12.83 12.13 5.17
N ASP A 51 13.24 13.38 5.26
CA ASP A 51 13.32 14.05 6.55
C ASP A 51 12.08 14.89 6.82
N ILE A 52 10.98 14.65 6.10
CA ILE A 52 9.72 15.28 6.41
C ILE A 52 8.66 14.19 6.56
N ASP A 53 7.65 14.47 7.36
CA ASP A 53 6.58 13.52 7.54
C ASP A 53 5.80 13.36 6.25
N ARG A 54 5.33 12.16 5.98
CA ARG A 54 4.47 11.89 4.85
C ARG A 54 3.16 11.35 5.38
N VAL A 55 2.11 11.56 4.64
CA VAL A 55 0.79 11.17 5.12
C VAL A 55 0.07 10.39 4.04
N LEU A 56 -0.34 9.17 4.37
CA LEU A 56 -1.14 8.34 3.48
C LEU A 56 -2.59 8.74 3.70
N VAL A 57 -3.29 9.17 2.66
CA VAL A 57 -4.66 9.63 2.80
C VAL A 57 -5.69 8.71 2.18
N SER A 58 -5.29 7.82 1.28
CA SER A 58 -6.25 6.87 0.73
C SER A 58 -5.55 5.75 -0.01
N ALA A 59 -6.30 4.72 -0.30
CA ALA A 59 -5.82 3.63 -1.11
C ALA A 59 -6.98 3.13 -1.95
N THR A 60 -6.70 2.60 -3.13
CA THR A 60 -7.72 2.03 -3.99
C THR A 60 -7.19 0.76 -4.63
N THR A 61 -8.09 -0.08 -5.07
CA THR A 61 -7.73 -1.31 -5.76
C THR A 61 -8.89 -1.74 -6.63
N PRO A 62 -8.63 -2.28 -7.83
CA PRO A 62 -9.73 -2.84 -8.63
C PRO A 62 -10.39 -4.05 -7.96
N ALA A 63 -9.75 -4.62 -6.96
CA ALA A 63 -10.28 -5.83 -6.29
C ALA A 63 -11.43 -5.54 -5.34
N ALA A 64 -11.66 -4.28 -4.99
CA ALA A 64 -12.68 -3.95 -4.00
C ALA A 64 -13.44 -2.69 -4.42
N GLY A 65 -14.71 -2.64 -4.08
CA GLY A 65 -15.53 -1.50 -4.42
C GLY A 65 -15.33 -0.32 -3.49
N LYS A 66 -14.79 -0.55 -2.30
CA LYS A 66 -14.56 0.53 -1.35
C LYS A 66 -13.33 0.18 -0.51
N VAL A 67 -12.50 1.17 -0.25
CA VAL A 67 -11.28 0.96 0.51
C VAL A 67 -11.20 2.05 1.57
N GLU A 68 -10.83 1.69 2.78
CA GLU A 68 -10.69 2.64 3.88
C GLU A 68 -9.43 2.35 4.66
N LEU A 69 -8.92 3.34 5.35
CA LEU A 69 -7.82 3.15 6.29
C LEU A 69 -8.42 2.93 7.67
N HIS A 70 -7.95 1.92 8.35
CA HIS A 70 -8.51 1.55 9.66
C HIS A 70 -7.42 1.34 10.69
N ASP A 71 -7.80 1.46 11.93
CA ASP A 71 -6.95 1.15 13.06
C ASP A 71 -7.73 0.21 13.97
N VAL A 72 -7.04 -0.44 14.87
CA VAL A 72 -7.66 -1.29 15.89
C VAL A 72 -7.36 -0.67 17.23
N ILE A 73 -8.38 -0.36 17.99
CA ILE A 73 -8.19 0.23 19.30
C ILE A 73 -8.73 -0.71 20.35
N LYS A 74 -8.19 -0.56 21.55
CA LYS A 74 -8.64 -1.39 22.63
C LYS A 74 -9.66 -0.59 23.42
N ASP A 75 -10.80 -1.17 23.69
CA ASP A 75 -11.86 -0.51 24.43
C ASP A 75 -12.25 -1.48 25.54
N GLY A 76 -11.67 -1.31 26.72
CA GLY A 76 -11.86 -2.29 27.79
C GLY A 76 -11.21 -3.60 27.39
N ASP A 77 -11.99 -4.65 27.40
CA ASP A 77 -11.49 -5.96 27.02
C ASP A 77 -11.76 -6.25 25.55
N MET A 78 -12.28 -5.29 24.81
CA MET A 78 -12.65 -5.54 23.43
C MET A 78 -11.71 -4.81 22.50
N MET A 79 -11.51 -5.41 21.32
CA MET A 79 -10.77 -4.76 20.26
C MET A 79 -11.76 -4.28 19.23
N LYS A 80 -11.66 -3.03 18.83
CA LYS A 80 -12.58 -2.46 17.87
C LYS A 80 -11.82 -1.85 16.72
N MET A 81 -12.33 -2.03 15.52
CA MET A 81 -11.79 -1.35 14.37
C MET A 81 -12.47 -0.01 14.24
N ARG A 82 -11.75 0.97 13.79
CA ARG A 82 -12.34 2.26 13.47
C ARG A 82 -11.65 2.83 12.26
N GLN A 83 -12.37 3.57 11.48
CA GLN A 83 -11.81 4.23 10.32
C GLN A 83 -10.97 5.41 10.77
N VAL A 84 -9.84 5.63 10.12
CA VAL A 84 -9.04 6.82 10.32
C VAL A 84 -8.94 7.54 8.99
N GLU A 85 -8.76 8.84 9.05
CA GLU A 85 -8.72 9.61 7.81
C GLU A 85 -7.37 9.55 7.15
N GLN A 86 -6.34 9.28 7.90
CA GLN A 86 -5.01 9.28 7.35
C GLN A 86 -4.05 8.52 8.26
N ILE A 87 -2.92 8.14 7.71
CA ILE A 87 -1.87 7.50 8.47
C ILE A 87 -0.60 8.30 8.23
N THR A 88 -0.04 8.84 9.30
CA THR A 88 1.20 9.61 9.21
C THR A 88 2.39 8.68 9.30
N ILE A 89 3.33 8.84 8.37
CA ILE A 89 4.57 8.10 8.39
C ILE A 89 5.65 9.11 8.70
N PRO A 90 6.11 9.18 9.96
CA PRO A 90 7.05 10.23 10.33
C PRO A 90 8.37 10.13 9.59
N ALA A 91 9.04 11.25 9.48
CA ALA A 91 10.33 11.34 8.78
C ALA A 91 11.28 10.27 9.27
N ASN A 92 11.91 9.58 8.35
CA ASN A 92 12.91 8.55 8.65
C ASN A 92 12.40 7.40 9.51
N GLN A 93 11.10 7.16 9.50
CA GLN A 93 10.50 6.12 10.32
C GLN A 93 9.74 5.12 9.45
N THR A 94 9.46 3.98 10.04
CA THR A 94 8.65 2.95 9.40
C THR A 94 7.36 2.80 10.18
N VAL A 95 6.25 2.75 9.46
CA VAL A 95 4.96 2.46 10.07
C VAL A 95 4.51 1.13 9.50
N GLU A 96 4.21 0.21 10.38
CA GLU A 96 3.83 -1.12 9.94
C GLU A 96 2.33 -1.30 10.04
N LEU A 97 1.70 -1.60 8.91
CA LEU A 97 0.30 -1.95 8.87
C LEU A 97 0.25 -3.47 8.98
N LYS A 98 -0.38 -3.98 10.03
CA LYS A 98 -0.37 -5.41 10.31
C LYS A 98 -1.64 -5.82 11.02
N PRO A 99 -1.94 -7.11 11.05
CA PRO A 99 -3.13 -7.58 11.74
C PRO A 99 -3.15 -7.10 13.18
N GLY A 100 -4.30 -6.61 13.60
CA GLY A 100 -4.45 -6.09 14.95
C GLY A 100 -4.00 -4.66 15.13
N SER A 101 -3.64 -3.99 14.06
CA SER A 101 -3.12 -2.63 14.12
C SER A 101 -3.69 -1.87 12.93
N LEU A 102 -2.99 -0.82 12.50
CA LEU A 102 -3.37 -0.09 11.30
C LEU A 102 -3.41 -1.04 10.11
N HIS A 103 -4.35 -0.83 9.21
CA HIS A 103 -4.44 -1.64 8.00
C HIS A 103 -5.31 -0.95 6.95
N ILE A 104 -5.24 -1.45 5.74
CA ILE A 104 -6.07 -0.97 4.64
C ILE A 104 -7.23 -1.94 4.54
N MET A 105 -8.45 -1.47 4.75
CA MET A 105 -9.61 -2.32 4.77
C MET A 105 -10.28 -2.33 3.42
N LEU A 106 -10.59 -3.52 2.90
CA LEU A 106 -11.23 -3.67 1.61
C LEU A 106 -12.68 -4.10 1.82
N PHE A 107 -13.60 -3.41 1.16
CA PHE A 107 -15.02 -3.73 1.22
C PHE A 107 -15.54 -4.02 -0.18
N ASP A 108 -16.59 -4.79 -0.25
CA ASP A 108 -17.24 -5.09 -1.53
C ASP A 108 -16.25 -5.69 -2.50
N LEU A 109 -15.66 -6.81 -2.11
CA LEU A 109 -14.70 -7.49 -2.97
C LEU A 109 -15.35 -7.91 -4.28
N ALA A 110 -14.67 -7.66 -5.39
CA ALA A 110 -15.18 -8.06 -6.71
C ALA A 110 -15.23 -9.57 -6.83
N SER A 111 -14.32 -10.24 -6.17
CA SER A 111 -14.32 -11.71 -6.11
C SER A 111 -13.49 -12.11 -4.90
N PRO A 112 -13.58 -13.35 -4.46
CA PRO A 112 -12.80 -13.78 -3.32
C PRO A 112 -11.31 -13.65 -3.59
N LEU A 113 -10.54 -13.37 -2.56
CA LEU A 113 -9.10 -13.27 -2.71
C LEU A 113 -8.49 -14.63 -2.45
N THR A 114 -7.93 -15.22 -3.49
CA THR A 114 -7.41 -16.57 -3.43
C THR A 114 -5.93 -16.57 -3.15
N GLU A 115 -5.52 -17.39 -2.22
CA GLU A 115 -4.11 -17.51 -1.90
C GLU A 115 -3.31 -17.84 -3.15
N GLY A 116 -2.20 -17.18 -3.34
CA GLY A 116 -1.36 -17.36 -4.51
C GLY A 116 -1.61 -16.34 -5.62
N SER A 117 -2.71 -15.62 -5.56
CA SER A 117 -2.94 -14.54 -6.52
C SER A 117 -2.38 -13.24 -5.94
N SER A 118 -2.53 -12.14 -6.64
CA SER A 118 -2.13 -10.85 -6.11
C SER A 118 -3.07 -9.77 -6.60
N ILE A 119 -3.07 -8.66 -5.91
CA ILE A 119 -3.88 -7.51 -6.30
C ILE A 119 -3.00 -6.28 -6.33
N ASP A 120 -3.39 -5.31 -7.14
CA ASP A 120 -2.69 -4.04 -7.19
C ASP A 120 -3.39 -3.06 -6.27
N VAL A 121 -2.64 -2.36 -5.47
CA VAL A 121 -3.17 -1.37 -4.55
C VAL A 121 -2.46 -0.06 -4.80
N GLU A 122 -3.22 0.98 -5.09
CA GLU A 122 -2.66 2.30 -5.32
C GLU A 122 -2.77 3.11 -4.05
N LEU A 123 -1.66 3.63 -3.57
CA LEU A 123 -1.62 4.48 -2.39
C LEU A 123 -1.55 5.93 -2.82
N THR A 124 -2.31 6.79 -2.16
CA THR A 124 -2.29 8.22 -2.43
C THR A 124 -1.86 8.96 -1.17
N PHE A 125 -0.89 9.83 -1.33
CA PHE A 125 -0.34 10.59 -0.21
C PHE A 125 -0.81 12.04 -0.26
N ALA A 126 -0.74 12.72 0.88
CA ALA A 126 -1.27 14.07 1.00
C ALA A 126 -0.66 15.06 0.03
N ASN A 127 0.58 14.84 -0.38
CA ASN A 127 1.23 15.74 -1.34
C ASN A 127 0.80 15.45 -2.78
N GLY A 128 -0.14 14.55 -2.98
CA GLY A 128 -0.63 14.22 -4.32
C GLY A 128 0.08 13.08 -5.00
N GLU A 129 1.14 12.58 -4.41
CA GLU A 129 1.86 11.46 -5.02
C GLU A 129 1.06 10.20 -4.92
N LYS A 130 1.18 9.36 -5.92
CA LYS A 130 0.53 8.06 -5.93
C LYS A 130 1.56 7.01 -6.24
N GLN A 131 1.40 5.86 -5.64
CA GLN A 131 2.28 4.75 -5.98
C GLN A 131 1.49 3.45 -5.86
N THR A 132 1.75 2.54 -6.77
CA THR A 132 1.05 1.27 -6.81
C THR A 132 1.97 0.19 -6.27
N MET A 133 1.41 -0.67 -5.43
CA MET A 133 2.14 -1.84 -4.97
C MET A 133 1.34 -3.07 -5.33
N GLN A 134 2.04 -4.18 -5.54
CA GLN A 134 1.40 -5.43 -5.81
C GLN A 134 1.40 -6.23 -4.52
N ALA A 135 0.23 -6.62 -4.06
CA ALA A 135 0.07 -7.32 -2.80
C ALA A 135 -0.31 -8.78 -3.07
N PRO A 136 0.59 -9.71 -2.83
CA PRO A 136 0.23 -11.12 -2.96
C PRO A 136 -0.79 -11.49 -1.91
N VAL A 137 -1.70 -12.38 -2.28
CA VAL A 137 -2.74 -12.83 -1.35
C VAL A 137 -2.21 -14.00 -0.55
N LYS A 138 -2.24 -13.86 0.77
CA LYS A 138 -1.71 -14.87 1.68
C LYS A 138 -2.72 -15.21 2.74
N LYS A 139 -2.65 -16.45 3.21
CA LYS A 139 -3.46 -16.83 4.29
C LYS A 139 -2.91 -16.26 5.58
N VAL A 140 -3.70 -15.55 6.30
CA VAL A 140 -3.28 -14.97 7.57
C VAL A 140 -3.87 -15.80 8.68
N MET A 141 -2.98 -16.49 9.42
CA MET A 141 -3.46 -17.35 10.40
C MET A 141 -3.39 -16.69 11.68
N SER A 142 -4.21 -15.76 11.90
CA SER A 142 -4.06 -15.00 13.07
C SER A 142 -4.16 -15.79 14.30
N GLY A 143 -4.66 -16.89 14.27
CA GLY A 143 -4.76 -17.54 15.49
C GLY A 143 -3.60 -18.19 15.95
N MET A 144 -2.73 -18.22 15.23
CA MET A 144 -1.77 -18.92 15.54
C MET A 144 -1.05 -18.52 16.46
N LYS A 145 -1.09 -18.10 17.05
CA LYS A 145 -0.52 -17.84 17.92
C LYS A 145 -0.44 -18.46 18.73
N HIS A 146 -0.50 -18.76 19.09
CA HIS A 146 -0.51 -19.42 19.76
C HIS A 146 -0.39 -20.21 20.05
N HIS A 147 -0.26 -20.36 20.42
CA HIS A 147 -0.15 -21.25 20.87
C HIS A 147 0.52 -21.43 21.08
#